data_1e43b954abfc44c5a6e573f30f4186ad
#
_entry.id   1e43b954abfc44c5a6e573f30f4186ad
#
_cell.length_a   1.000
_cell.length_b   1.000
_cell.length_c   1.000
_cell.angle_alpha   90.00
_cell.angle_beta   90.00
_cell.angle_gamma   90.00
#
_symmetry.space_group_name_H-M   'P 1'
#
loop_
_entity.id
_entity.type
_entity.pdbx_description
1 polymer ?
#
loop_
_entity_poly.entity_id
_entity_poly.type
_entity_poly.pdbx_seq_one_letter_code
_entity_poly.pdbx_strand_id
1 'polypeptide(L)'
;MAPKNKFMKEEIICAALDVVRTGGIGALTAKAIADRLGVSTRPIFSYYKTMDEVKADVREAASELYKKYSEEGLRSAIPFHGFGMQYIRFAKNEPQLYRLIFLSSSVGGGAFDAMKHSCERIRPSLEEIYRITPEEADRYFRDMWLVVHSLATLIVTGDCPYSEDEIGRILTGFSVSVCKSIKEIPGFTSDDFDRDRVFGEIVAE
;
A
#
# COMPACT_ATOMS: atom_id res chain seq x y z
N MET A 1 30.12 32.71 13.99
CA MET A 1 28.77 32.38 13.52
C MET A 1 28.85 31.12 12.69
N ALA A 2 28.19 30.02 13.11
CA ALA A 2 28.09 28.83 12.27
C ALA A 2 27.25 29.18 11.03
N PRO A 3 27.62 28.75 9.82
CA PRO A 3 26.84 29.00 8.61
C PRO A 3 25.44 28.40 8.81
N LYS A 4 24.40 29.22 8.71
CA LYS A 4 23.02 28.77 8.70
C LYS A 4 22.88 27.76 7.57
N ASN A 5 22.45 26.52 7.87
CA ASN A 5 22.16 25.53 6.83
C ASN A 5 21.23 26.18 5.82
N LYS A 6 21.64 26.18 4.56
CA LYS A 6 20.91 26.85 3.47
C LYS A 6 19.63 26.09 3.10
N PHE A 7 19.50 24.83 3.55
CA PHE A 7 18.38 23.92 3.27
C PHE A 7 17.93 23.24 4.55
N MET A 8 16.61 22.99 4.66
CA MET A 8 16.03 22.19 5.73
C MET A 8 16.07 20.70 5.36
N LYS A 9 16.00 19.83 6.36
CA LYS A 9 15.98 18.37 6.17
C LYS A 9 14.83 17.93 5.26
N GLU A 10 13.68 18.56 5.43
CA GLU A 10 12.46 18.33 4.66
C GLU A 10 12.63 18.62 3.16
N GLU A 11 13.39 19.67 2.81
CA GLU A 11 13.69 20.00 1.41
C GLU A 11 14.59 18.92 0.76
N ILE A 12 15.52 18.38 1.53
CA ILE A 12 16.38 17.28 1.07
C ILE A 12 15.53 16.02 0.81
N ILE A 13 14.61 15.70 1.73
CA ILE A 13 13.71 14.54 1.57
C ILE A 13 12.75 14.73 0.39
N CYS A 14 12.18 15.92 0.19
CA CYS A 14 11.36 16.21 -0.99
C CYS A 14 12.13 15.99 -2.29
N ALA A 15 13.35 16.51 -2.39
CA ALA A 15 14.20 16.30 -3.57
C ALA A 15 14.58 14.82 -3.77
N ALA A 16 14.84 14.10 -2.67
CA ALA A 16 15.13 12.68 -2.70
C ALA A 16 13.94 11.84 -3.16
N LEU A 17 12.71 12.16 -2.71
CA LEU A 17 11.46 11.54 -3.20
C LEU A 17 11.30 11.77 -4.71
N ASP A 18 11.58 12.97 -5.20
CA ASP A 18 11.49 13.27 -6.63
C ASP A 18 12.52 12.49 -7.46
N VAL A 19 13.73 12.27 -6.93
CA VAL A 19 14.73 11.39 -7.57
C VAL A 19 14.18 9.97 -7.65
N VAL A 20 13.60 9.46 -6.55
CA VAL A 20 13.01 8.11 -6.55
C VAL A 20 11.82 8.00 -7.49
N ARG A 21 10.92 8.99 -7.55
CA ARG A 21 9.80 9.01 -8.49
C ARG A 21 10.24 8.85 -9.94
N THR A 22 11.36 9.47 -10.29
CA THR A 22 11.88 9.49 -11.67
C THR A 22 12.67 8.22 -12.01
N GLY A 23 13.53 7.76 -11.12
CA GLY A 23 14.53 6.72 -11.43
C GLY A 23 14.52 5.50 -10.49
N GLY A 24 13.55 5.43 -9.55
CA GLY A 24 13.51 4.40 -8.52
C GLY A 24 14.58 4.56 -7.45
N ILE A 25 14.55 3.64 -6.48
CA ILE A 25 15.49 3.69 -5.34
C ILE A 25 16.96 3.55 -5.75
N GLY A 26 17.24 2.86 -6.86
CA GLY A 26 18.59 2.70 -7.39
C GLY A 26 19.22 4.01 -7.90
N ALA A 27 18.40 4.99 -8.30
CA ALA A 27 18.88 6.30 -8.73
C ALA A 27 19.19 7.25 -7.54
N LEU A 28 18.81 6.88 -6.31
CA LEU A 28 18.95 7.72 -5.14
C LEU A 28 20.41 7.79 -4.68
N THR A 29 21.09 8.86 -5.08
CA THR A 29 22.49 9.17 -4.70
C THR A 29 22.56 10.60 -4.16
N ALA A 30 23.58 10.88 -3.34
CA ALA A 30 23.84 12.23 -2.85
C ALA A 30 24.01 13.25 -3.99
N LYS A 31 24.63 12.81 -5.10
CA LYS A 31 24.80 13.63 -6.29
C LYS A 31 23.46 13.96 -6.94
N ALA A 32 22.59 12.95 -7.15
CA ALA A 32 21.27 13.16 -7.76
C ALA A 32 20.39 14.12 -6.93
N ILE A 33 20.42 14.00 -5.60
CA ILE A 33 19.73 14.94 -4.71
C ILE A 33 20.32 16.35 -4.82
N ALA A 34 21.64 16.46 -4.78
CA ALA A 34 22.35 17.75 -4.90
C ALA A 34 22.06 18.45 -6.23
N ASP A 35 22.08 17.70 -7.34
CA ASP A 35 21.75 18.19 -8.68
C ASP A 35 20.29 18.71 -8.73
N ARG A 36 19.35 17.98 -8.09
CA ARG A 36 17.93 18.40 -8.00
C ARG A 36 17.75 19.70 -7.20
N LEU A 37 18.55 19.88 -6.16
CA LEU A 37 18.52 21.09 -5.30
C LEU A 37 19.34 22.24 -5.88
N GLY A 38 20.15 22.01 -6.92
CA GLY A 38 21.08 23.02 -7.47
C GLY A 38 22.22 23.39 -6.52
N VAL A 39 22.73 22.41 -5.75
CA VAL A 39 23.76 22.62 -4.72
C VAL A 39 24.85 21.53 -4.76
N SER A 40 25.86 21.65 -3.89
CA SER A 40 26.83 20.57 -3.63
C SER A 40 26.21 19.51 -2.70
N THR A 41 26.90 18.38 -2.54
CA THR A 41 26.47 17.30 -1.62
C THR A 41 26.64 17.64 -0.13
N ARG A 42 27.35 18.72 0.22
CA ARG A 42 27.61 19.12 1.61
C ARG A 42 26.36 19.30 2.49
N PRO A 43 25.29 19.98 2.03
CA PRO A 43 24.06 20.09 2.83
C PRO A 43 23.44 18.76 3.21
N ILE A 44 23.52 17.75 2.33
CA ILE A 44 22.98 16.41 2.60
C ILE A 44 23.74 15.77 3.75
N PHE A 45 25.07 15.77 3.69
CA PHE A 45 25.93 15.17 4.71
C PHE A 45 26.07 16.01 6.00
N SER A 46 25.42 17.20 6.07
CA SER A 46 25.23 17.91 7.32
C SER A 46 24.11 17.34 8.18
N TYR A 47 23.15 16.65 7.58
CA TYR A 47 22.02 15.99 8.25
C TYR A 47 22.17 14.48 8.35
N TYR A 48 22.84 13.84 7.40
CA TYR A 48 22.96 12.39 7.26
C TYR A 48 24.41 11.95 7.26
N LYS A 49 24.71 10.87 7.96
CA LYS A 49 26.04 10.26 7.95
C LYS A 49 26.24 9.36 6.74
N THR A 50 25.16 8.69 6.30
CA THR A 50 25.19 7.71 5.22
C THR A 50 23.99 7.88 4.28
N MET A 51 24.09 7.33 3.08
CA MET A 51 22.96 7.25 2.15
C MET A 51 21.87 6.30 2.61
N ASP A 52 22.18 5.35 3.48
CA ASP A 52 21.17 4.42 4.01
C ASP A 52 20.23 5.12 5.00
N GLU A 53 20.73 6.12 5.76
CA GLU A 53 19.87 7.00 6.56
C GLU A 53 18.93 7.83 5.66
N VAL A 54 19.42 8.34 4.52
CA VAL A 54 18.58 9.04 3.54
C VAL A 54 17.52 8.11 2.97
N LYS A 55 17.89 6.88 2.59
CA LYS A 55 16.93 5.89 2.08
C LYS A 55 15.85 5.53 3.09
N ALA A 56 16.20 5.43 4.37
CA ALA A 56 15.25 5.18 5.45
C ALA A 56 14.22 6.31 5.56
N ASP A 57 14.68 7.56 5.62
CA ASP A 57 13.79 8.72 5.69
C ASP A 57 12.92 8.88 4.43
N VAL A 58 13.46 8.56 3.24
CA VAL A 58 12.68 8.55 1.99
C VAL A 58 11.59 7.48 2.01
N ARG A 59 11.89 6.29 2.54
CA ARG A 59 10.89 5.23 2.72
C ARG A 59 9.79 5.66 3.70
N GLU A 60 10.16 6.28 4.81
CA GLU A 60 9.21 6.81 5.78
C GLU A 60 8.31 7.87 5.14
N ALA A 61 8.89 8.84 4.42
CA ALA A 61 8.14 9.87 3.72
C ALA A 61 7.20 9.31 2.63
N ALA A 62 7.63 8.25 1.91
CA ALA A 62 6.80 7.53 0.96
C ALA A 62 5.64 6.81 1.67
N SER A 63 5.89 6.21 2.84
CA SER A 63 4.87 5.55 3.64
C SER A 63 3.84 6.55 4.22
N GLU A 64 4.28 7.73 4.64
CA GLU A 64 3.37 8.80 5.06
C GLU A 64 2.52 9.34 3.89
N LEU A 65 3.07 9.38 2.67
CA LEU A 65 2.27 9.70 1.49
C LEU A 65 1.21 8.63 1.22
N TYR A 66 1.58 7.35 1.25
CA TYR A 66 0.63 6.24 1.12
C TYR A 66 -0.47 6.29 2.19
N LYS A 67 -0.11 6.63 3.43
CA LYS A 67 -1.07 6.78 4.52
C LYS A 67 -2.14 7.84 4.20
N LYS A 68 -1.77 8.97 3.57
CA LYS A 68 -2.74 9.99 3.14
C LYS A 68 -3.74 9.45 2.11
N TYR A 69 -3.28 8.66 1.12
CA TYR A 69 -4.17 7.95 0.20
C TYR A 69 -5.12 7.02 0.95
N SER A 70 -4.61 6.23 1.90
CA SER A 70 -5.42 5.32 2.72
C SER A 70 -6.50 6.06 3.51
N GLU A 71 -6.15 7.16 4.16
CA GLU A 71 -7.07 7.98 4.95
C GLU A 71 -8.15 8.64 4.08
N GLU A 72 -7.81 9.07 2.88
CA GLU A 72 -8.79 9.57 1.92
C GLU A 72 -9.79 8.49 1.53
N GLY A 73 -9.33 7.27 1.28
CA GLY A 73 -10.19 6.13 0.97
C GLY A 73 -11.16 5.79 2.08
N LEU A 74 -10.70 5.84 3.33
CA LEU A 74 -11.54 5.55 4.50
C LEU A 74 -12.67 6.57 4.73
N ARG A 75 -12.59 7.75 4.13
CA ARG A 75 -13.66 8.77 4.18
C ARG A 75 -14.78 8.56 3.14
N SER A 76 -14.64 7.56 2.27
CA SER A 76 -15.66 7.25 1.27
C SER A 76 -16.91 6.63 1.90
N ALA A 77 -18.04 6.64 1.17
CA ALA A 77 -19.30 6.06 1.63
C ALA A 77 -19.18 4.55 1.95
N ILE A 78 -18.27 3.86 1.28
CA ILE A 78 -17.89 2.47 1.57
C ILE A 78 -16.39 2.47 1.86
N PRO A 79 -15.98 2.63 3.13
CA PRO A 79 -14.57 2.89 3.50
C PRO A 79 -13.60 1.85 2.98
N PHE A 80 -13.96 0.56 3.01
CA PHE A 80 -13.07 -0.48 2.52
C PHE A 80 -12.89 -0.45 0.99
N HIS A 81 -13.96 -0.21 0.23
CA HIS A 81 -13.88 -0.03 -1.22
C HIS A 81 -13.02 1.19 -1.56
N GLY A 82 -13.26 2.30 -0.87
CA GLY A 82 -12.45 3.51 -1.03
C GLY A 82 -10.98 3.29 -0.71
N PHE A 83 -10.67 2.56 0.37
CA PHE A 83 -9.30 2.18 0.70
C PHE A 83 -8.64 1.37 -0.43
N GLY A 84 -9.33 0.36 -0.96
CA GLY A 84 -8.82 -0.46 -2.08
C GLY A 84 -8.57 0.37 -3.33
N MET A 85 -9.49 1.26 -3.69
CA MET A 85 -9.34 2.14 -4.84
C MET A 85 -8.20 3.16 -4.65
N GLN A 86 -7.99 3.70 -3.46
CA GLN A 86 -6.87 4.59 -3.18
C GLN A 86 -5.51 3.85 -3.17
N TYR A 87 -5.48 2.58 -2.77
CA TYR A 87 -4.30 1.73 -2.94
C TYR A 87 -3.92 1.57 -4.42
N ILE A 88 -4.91 1.30 -5.28
CA ILE A 88 -4.76 1.22 -6.74
C ILE A 88 -4.27 2.56 -7.31
N ARG A 89 -4.87 3.68 -6.90
CA ARG A 89 -4.47 5.03 -7.33
C ARG A 89 -3.05 5.37 -6.90
N PHE A 90 -2.64 4.99 -5.69
CA PHE A 90 -1.26 5.15 -5.25
C PHE A 90 -0.29 4.38 -6.15
N ALA A 91 -0.57 3.12 -6.47
CA ALA A 91 0.24 2.32 -7.40
C ALA A 91 0.34 2.96 -8.79
N LYS A 92 -0.75 3.53 -9.29
CA LYS A 92 -0.82 4.19 -10.60
C LYS A 92 -0.08 5.53 -10.64
N ASN A 93 -0.26 6.36 -9.60
CA ASN A 93 0.29 7.71 -9.55
C ASN A 93 1.73 7.76 -9.07
N GLU A 94 2.13 6.82 -8.22
CA GLU A 94 3.43 6.76 -7.53
C GLU A 94 4.09 5.37 -7.70
N PRO A 95 4.27 4.87 -8.94
CA PRO A 95 4.70 3.49 -9.18
C PRO A 95 6.08 3.16 -8.56
N GLN A 96 7.00 4.11 -8.54
CA GLN A 96 8.31 3.90 -7.95
C GLN A 96 8.29 3.92 -6.41
N LEU A 97 7.40 4.71 -5.81
CA LEU A 97 7.20 4.70 -4.36
C LEU A 97 6.46 3.43 -3.94
N TYR A 98 5.50 2.97 -4.75
CA TYR A 98 4.86 1.66 -4.54
C TYR A 98 5.90 0.52 -4.55
N ARG A 99 6.80 0.49 -5.54
CA ARG A 99 7.90 -0.49 -5.59
C ARG A 99 8.78 -0.39 -4.35
N LEU A 100 9.10 0.82 -3.90
CA LEU A 100 9.92 1.05 -2.72
C LEU A 100 9.27 0.48 -1.45
N ILE A 101 7.97 0.69 -1.25
CA ILE A 101 7.26 0.28 -0.02
C ILE A 101 6.91 -1.21 -0.05
N PHE A 102 6.33 -1.69 -1.17
CA PHE A 102 5.65 -2.99 -1.21
C PHE A 102 6.42 -4.09 -1.94
N LEU A 103 7.33 -3.75 -2.87
CA LEU A 103 8.00 -4.75 -3.71
C LEU A 103 9.50 -4.88 -3.42
N SER A 104 10.08 -4.04 -2.55
CA SER A 104 11.48 -4.15 -2.17
C SER A 104 11.65 -4.94 -0.89
N SER A 105 12.56 -5.93 -0.90
CA SER A 105 12.90 -6.79 0.24
C SER A 105 13.85 -6.13 1.25
N SER A 106 13.73 -4.82 1.49
CA SER A 106 14.64 -4.09 2.38
C SER A 106 14.29 -4.27 3.85
N VAL A 107 15.30 -4.13 4.71
CA VAL A 107 15.18 -4.09 6.17
C VAL A 107 14.19 -2.98 6.57
N GLY A 108 13.13 -3.34 7.30
CA GLY A 108 12.15 -2.35 7.79
C GLY A 108 10.68 -2.62 7.45
N GLY A 109 10.34 -3.85 7.08
CA GLY A 109 8.98 -4.27 6.77
C GLY A 109 8.71 -4.37 5.27
N GLY A 110 7.93 -5.37 4.89
CA GLY A 110 7.51 -5.63 3.52
C GLY A 110 6.01 -5.38 3.35
N ALA A 111 5.47 -5.86 2.24
CA ALA A 111 4.05 -5.78 1.92
C ALA A 111 3.14 -6.34 3.03
N PHE A 112 3.56 -7.43 3.69
CA PHE A 112 2.79 -8.03 4.78
C PHE A 112 2.76 -7.20 6.06
N ASP A 113 3.82 -6.47 6.39
CA ASP A 113 3.81 -5.57 7.56
C ASP A 113 2.90 -4.36 7.28
N ALA A 114 2.95 -3.79 6.08
CA ALA A 114 2.03 -2.76 5.65
C ALA A 114 0.56 -3.24 5.66
N MET A 115 0.32 -4.51 5.28
CA MET A 115 -0.99 -5.15 5.36
C MET A 115 -1.49 -5.22 6.80
N LYS A 116 -0.69 -5.71 7.74
CA LYS A 116 -1.07 -5.82 9.16
C LYS A 116 -1.45 -4.48 9.75
N HIS A 117 -0.62 -3.45 9.58
CA HIS A 117 -0.91 -2.10 10.07
C HIS A 117 -2.19 -1.52 9.45
N SER A 118 -2.44 -1.80 8.16
CA SER A 118 -3.67 -1.37 7.51
C SER A 118 -4.88 -2.13 8.06
N CYS A 119 -4.76 -3.43 8.32
CA CYS A 119 -5.81 -4.26 8.90
C CYS A 119 -6.25 -3.73 10.26
N GLU A 120 -5.32 -3.48 11.17
CA GLU A 120 -5.60 -2.95 12.51
C GLU A 120 -6.41 -1.64 12.47
N ARG A 121 -6.12 -0.77 11.49
CA ARG A 121 -6.83 0.51 11.33
C ARG A 121 -8.22 0.37 10.73
N ILE A 122 -8.44 -0.62 9.88
CA ILE A 122 -9.67 -0.78 9.10
C ILE A 122 -10.65 -1.72 9.77
N ARG A 123 -10.17 -2.67 10.57
CA ARG A 123 -10.96 -3.70 11.24
C ARG A 123 -12.23 -3.17 11.91
N PRO A 124 -12.20 -2.10 12.74
CA PRO A 124 -13.42 -1.60 13.39
C PRO A 124 -14.51 -1.19 12.39
N SER A 125 -14.13 -0.61 11.25
CA SER A 125 -15.08 -0.26 10.19
C SER A 125 -15.65 -1.49 9.49
N LEU A 126 -14.87 -2.56 9.32
CA LEU A 126 -15.36 -3.81 8.73
C LEU A 126 -16.37 -4.50 9.65
N GLU A 127 -16.05 -4.59 10.94
CA GLU A 127 -16.95 -5.16 11.96
C GLU A 127 -18.30 -4.45 11.98
N GLU A 128 -18.28 -3.11 11.98
CA GLU A 128 -19.49 -2.28 12.00
C GLU A 128 -20.33 -2.42 10.73
N ILE A 129 -19.69 -2.25 9.55
CA ILE A 129 -20.39 -2.19 8.26
C ILE A 129 -20.92 -3.56 7.86
N TYR A 130 -20.09 -4.59 7.98
CA TYR A 130 -20.46 -5.94 7.53
C TYR A 130 -21.10 -6.78 8.65
N ARG A 131 -21.09 -6.31 9.89
CA ARG A 131 -21.59 -7.04 11.07
C ARG A 131 -20.96 -8.42 11.20
N ILE A 132 -19.64 -8.44 11.22
CA ILE A 132 -18.80 -9.62 11.31
C ILE A 132 -17.90 -9.53 12.54
N THR A 133 -17.38 -10.68 13.00
CA THR A 133 -16.45 -10.73 14.15
C THR A 133 -15.08 -10.17 13.80
N PRO A 134 -14.21 -9.86 14.79
CA PRO A 134 -12.84 -9.44 14.52
C PRO A 134 -12.04 -10.44 13.68
N GLU A 135 -12.20 -11.74 13.92
CA GLU A 135 -11.53 -12.82 13.17
C GLU A 135 -12.03 -12.87 11.72
N GLU A 136 -13.32 -12.70 11.52
CA GLU A 136 -13.93 -12.60 10.19
C GLU A 136 -13.47 -11.36 9.44
N ALA A 137 -13.33 -10.23 10.14
CA ALA A 137 -12.82 -8.99 9.57
C ALA A 137 -11.35 -9.11 9.16
N ASP A 138 -10.52 -9.78 9.95
CA ASP A 138 -9.12 -10.07 9.62
C ASP A 138 -9.01 -10.98 8.39
N ARG A 139 -9.85 -12.03 8.31
CA ARG A 139 -9.94 -12.93 7.15
C ARG A 139 -10.37 -12.16 5.91
N TYR A 140 -11.46 -11.40 6.00
CA TYR A 140 -11.95 -10.58 4.90
C TYR A 140 -10.89 -9.60 4.40
N PHE A 141 -10.25 -8.87 5.32
CA PHE A 141 -9.23 -7.89 4.96
C PHE A 141 -8.04 -8.55 4.24
N ARG A 142 -7.52 -9.64 4.79
CA ARG A 142 -6.40 -10.39 4.19
C ARG A 142 -6.72 -10.82 2.76
N ASP A 143 -7.86 -11.47 2.56
CA ASP A 143 -8.22 -12.04 1.27
C ASP A 143 -8.46 -10.94 0.21
N MET A 144 -9.14 -9.88 0.60
CA MET A 144 -9.34 -8.71 -0.28
C MET A 144 -8.05 -7.93 -0.55
N TRP A 145 -7.17 -7.82 0.45
CA TRP A 145 -5.87 -7.15 0.27
C TRP A 145 -5.01 -7.89 -0.76
N LEU A 146 -5.02 -9.21 -0.78
CA LEU A 146 -4.30 -10.01 -1.78
C LEU A 146 -4.78 -9.68 -3.20
N VAL A 147 -6.09 -9.53 -3.41
CA VAL A 147 -6.66 -9.13 -4.71
C VAL A 147 -6.22 -7.72 -5.09
N VAL A 148 -6.35 -6.76 -4.17
CA VAL A 148 -5.95 -5.37 -4.41
C VAL A 148 -4.46 -5.26 -4.70
N HIS A 149 -3.63 -5.96 -3.92
CA HIS A 149 -2.17 -5.95 -4.09
C HIS A 149 -1.74 -6.59 -5.42
N SER A 150 -2.39 -7.66 -5.86
CA SER A 150 -2.15 -8.27 -7.17
C SER A 150 -2.45 -7.29 -8.31
N LEU A 151 -3.62 -6.63 -8.29
CA LEU A 151 -4.00 -5.63 -9.29
C LEU A 151 -3.04 -4.44 -9.30
N ALA A 152 -2.68 -3.91 -8.14
CA ALA A 152 -1.71 -2.82 -8.01
C ALA A 152 -0.33 -3.21 -8.55
N THR A 153 0.11 -4.45 -8.31
CA THR A 153 1.37 -4.97 -8.83
C THR A 153 1.33 -5.08 -10.36
N LEU A 154 0.24 -5.59 -10.95
CA LEU A 154 0.05 -5.62 -12.40
C LEU A 154 0.10 -4.20 -13.01
N ILE A 155 -0.49 -3.20 -12.36
CA ILE A 155 -0.42 -1.80 -12.81
C ILE A 155 1.04 -1.33 -12.83
N VAL A 156 1.77 -1.56 -11.75
CA VAL A 156 3.16 -1.09 -11.61
C VAL A 156 4.11 -1.82 -12.55
N THR A 157 3.84 -3.08 -12.91
CA THR A 157 4.61 -3.85 -13.90
C THR A 157 4.25 -3.51 -15.34
N GLY A 158 3.12 -2.83 -15.56
CA GLY A 158 2.63 -2.46 -16.89
C GLY A 158 1.78 -3.52 -17.57
N ASP A 159 1.39 -4.58 -16.83
CA ASP A 159 0.66 -5.73 -17.39
C ASP A 159 -0.85 -5.72 -17.07
N CYS A 160 -1.37 -4.65 -16.43
CA CYS A 160 -2.77 -4.55 -16.06
C CYS A 160 -3.63 -4.13 -17.28
N PRO A 161 -4.52 -4.99 -17.79
CA PRO A 161 -5.38 -4.66 -18.92
C PRO A 161 -6.64 -3.91 -18.53
N TYR A 162 -6.91 -3.75 -17.22
CA TYR A 162 -8.19 -3.25 -16.71
C TYR A 162 -8.19 -1.73 -16.52
N SER A 163 -9.30 -1.10 -16.91
CA SER A 163 -9.61 0.27 -16.53
C SER A 163 -9.93 0.40 -15.03
N GLU A 164 -9.92 1.63 -14.51
CA GLU A 164 -10.24 1.88 -13.09
C GLU A 164 -11.68 1.43 -12.74
N ASP A 165 -12.64 1.59 -13.66
CA ASP A 165 -14.02 1.13 -13.48
C ASP A 165 -14.12 -0.41 -13.46
N GLU A 166 -13.34 -1.09 -14.29
CA GLU A 166 -13.28 -2.56 -14.28
C GLU A 166 -12.65 -3.07 -13.00
N ILE A 167 -11.59 -2.44 -12.52
CA ILE A 167 -10.98 -2.75 -11.23
C ILE A 167 -12.01 -2.59 -10.10
N GLY A 168 -12.77 -1.49 -10.09
CA GLY A 168 -13.85 -1.27 -9.12
C GLY A 168 -14.89 -2.38 -9.12
N ARG A 169 -15.32 -2.85 -10.31
CA ARG A 169 -16.25 -3.99 -10.43
C ARG A 169 -15.63 -5.31 -9.95
N ILE A 170 -14.36 -5.56 -10.28
CA ILE A 170 -13.62 -6.75 -9.80
C ILE A 170 -13.57 -6.75 -8.27
N LEU A 171 -13.16 -5.64 -7.65
CA LEU A 171 -13.10 -5.54 -6.20
C LEU A 171 -14.46 -5.73 -5.54
N THR A 172 -15.53 -5.17 -6.13
CA THR A 172 -16.89 -5.35 -5.63
C THR A 172 -17.32 -6.82 -5.72
N GLY A 173 -17.05 -7.50 -6.83
CA GLY A 173 -17.37 -8.92 -7.02
C GLY A 173 -16.68 -9.80 -5.99
N PHE A 174 -15.37 -9.63 -5.78
CA PHE A 174 -14.63 -10.36 -4.76
C PHE A 174 -15.14 -10.04 -3.35
N SER A 175 -15.41 -8.76 -3.05
CA SER A 175 -15.94 -8.34 -1.75
C SER A 175 -17.26 -9.05 -1.43
N VAL A 176 -18.20 -9.08 -2.38
CA VAL A 176 -19.47 -9.79 -2.23
C VAL A 176 -19.25 -11.28 -2.00
N SER A 177 -18.38 -11.91 -2.77
CA SER A 177 -18.10 -13.35 -2.68
C SER A 177 -17.49 -13.71 -1.32
N VAL A 178 -16.48 -12.95 -0.86
CA VAL A 178 -15.85 -13.20 0.45
C VAL A 178 -16.83 -12.97 1.59
N CYS A 179 -17.62 -11.88 1.56
CA CYS A 179 -18.65 -11.62 2.57
C CYS A 179 -19.70 -12.72 2.64
N LYS A 180 -20.19 -13.20 1.49
CA LYS A 180 -21.12 -14.33 1.44
C LYS A 180 -20.51 -15.58 2.05
N SER A 181 -19.29 -15.92 1.65
CA SER A 181 -18.60 -17.12 2.16
C SER A 181 -18.45 -17.07 3.68
N ILE A 182 -18.06 -15.91 4.24
CA ILE A 182 -17.94 -15.72 5.69
C ILE A 182 -19.29 -15.92 6.40
N LYS A 183 -20.39 -15.41 5.83
CA LYS A 183 -21.72 -15.41 6.47
C LYS A 183 -22.49 -16.71 6.26
N GLU A 184 -22.31 -17.37 5.13
CA GLU A 184 -23.18 -18.46 4.70
C GLU A 184 -22.51 -19.84 4.83
N ILE A 185 -21.16 -19.91 4.93
CA ILE A 185 -20.44 -21.18 5.03
C ILE A 185 -19.89 -21.34 6.46
N PRO A 186 -20.51 -22.21 7.30
CA PRO A 186 -20.00 -22.48 8.64
C PRO A 186 -18.55 -22.99 8.61
N GLY A 187 -17.69 -22.47 9.45
CA GLY A 187 -16.28 -22.84 9.53
C GLY A 187 -15.37 -22.21 8.45
N PHE A 188 -15.90 -21.37 7.54
CA PHE A 188 -15.11 -20.74 6.50
C PHE A 188 -13.96 -19.90 7.07
N THR A 189 -14.21 -19.14 8.12
CA THR A 189 -13.20 -18.25 8.74
C THR A 189 -12.03 -18.99 9.36
N SER A 190 -12.30 -20.17 9.95
CA SER A 190 -11.29 -21.05 10.60
C SER A 190 -10.68 -22.08 9.62
N ASP A 191 -11.03 -22.06 8.34
CA ASP A 191 -10.68 -23.07 7.34
C ASP A 191 -11.14 -24.50 7.73
N ASP A 192 -12.16 -24.61 8.60
CA ASP A 192 -12.77 -25.85 9.07
C ASP A 192 -14.17 -26.01 8.49
N PHE A 193 -14.27 -26.13 7.16
CA PHE A 193 -15.53 -26.37 6.46
C PHE A 193 -15.41 -27.56 5.51
N ASP A 194 -16.55 -28.25 5.28
CA ASP A 194 -16.65 -29.35 4.34
C ASP A 194 -16.55 -28.84 2.90
N ARG A 195 -15.33 -28.91 2.35
CA ARG A 195 -15.01 -28.44 1.00
C ARG A 195 -15.78 -29.19 -0.07
N ASP A 196 -15.88 -30.52 0.06
CA ASP A 196 -16.52 -31.36 -0.95
C ASP A 196 -18.02 -31.08 -1.02
N ARG A 197 -18.66 -30.89 0.15
CA ARG A 197 -20.05 -30.49 0.22
C ARG A 197 -20.27 -29.11 -0.39
N VAL A 198 -19.48 -28.11 -0.02
CA VAL A 198 -19.62 -26.72 -0.53
C VAL A 198 -19.41 -26.66 -2.03
N PHE A 199 -18.37 -27.33 -2.55
CA PHE A 199 -18.14 -27.40 -3.99
C PHE A 199 -19.23 -28.20 -4.72
N GLY A 200 -19.71 -29.27 -4.11
CA GLY A 200 -20.84 -30.05 -4.65
C GLY A 200 -22.11 -29.24 -4.81
N GLU A 201 -22.44 -28.42 -3.82
CA GLU A 201 -23.59 -27.50 -3.87
C GLU A 201 -23.43 -26.44 -4.97
N ILE A 202 -22.24 -25.83 -5.14
CA ILE A 202 -21.93 -24.84 -6.19
C ILE A 202 -22.03 -25.43 -7.60
N VAL A 203 -21.61 -26.68 -7.79
CA VAL A 203 -21.58 -27.35 -9.12
C VAL A 203 -22.93 -27.93 -9.49
N ALA A 204 -23.81 -28.24 -8.52
CA ALA A 204 -25.13 -28.82 -8.74
C ALA A 204 -26.23 -27.79 -9.11
N GLU A 205 -25.99 -26.51 -8.93
CA GLU A 205 -26.85 -25.40 -9.37
C GLU A 205 -26.51 -24.98 -10.83
#